data_e341334a2194932f8ddc0173a43f61b3
#
_entry.id   e341334a2194932f8ddc0173a43f61b3
#
_cell.length_a   1.000
_cell.length_b   1.000
_cell.length_c   1.000
_cell.angle_alpha   90.00
_cell.angle_beta   90.00
_cell.angle_gamma   90.00
#
_symmetry.space_group_name_H-M   'P 1'
#
loop_
_entity.id
_entity.type
_entity.pdbx_description
1 polymer ?
#
loop_
_entity_poly.entity_id
_entity_poly.type
_entity_poly.pdbx_seq_one_letter_code
_entity_poly.pdbx_strand_id
1 'polypeptide(L)'
;VTKGSVSKWEKNISKPDLQTIPVLATFFGVTIDELLGYLPQLSKDQIQKLYLDYSNSFAVSDFDKTVEDIRTTVKHYYSCYPLVFQMCVLLLNHYLLAKTQKLQTELLHYMSDLCDHIIAHCADLNLCKDTLILKALILMGGGQYKEALQILEADSDPRTLSRESDSVLVSAYLMNGDREKACDFAQITMYLNLFSLVELSAKYLTVAASDQNAFDMTVERVESLIDSYQLVKLNANAVSVFEYQAALGYLQFDDPDAALTHTRKYLDGIRTLLSDEEYRLHGDRYFNRIDHWIEQLANGSVSPRARKTFVKDIAASLSHPLFEKLKDDNTFRRLQNQLKEMIE
;
A
#
# COMPACT_ATOMS: atom_id res chain seq x y z
N VAL A 1 -27.16 14.28 42.42
CA VAL A 1 -27.08 12.82 42.38
C VAL A 1 -27.38 12.28 43.78
N THR A 2 -28.27 11.27 43.91
CA THR A 2 -28.59 10.65 45.20
C THR A 2 -27.80 9.36 45.41
N LYS A 3 -27.58 8.98 46.71
CA LYS A 3 -26.91 7.71 47.04
C LYS A 3 -27.62 6.49 46.44
N GLY A 4 -28.96 6.55 46.31
CA GLY A 4 -29.75 5.48 45.71
C GLY A 4 -29.54 5.38 44.17
N SER A 5 -29.33 6.51 43.50
CA SER A 5 -29.00 6.53 42.06
C SER A 5 -27.63 5.89 41.80
N VAL A 6 -26.62 6.28 42.60
CA VAL A 6 -25.25 5.73 42.47
C VAL A 6 -25.26 4.21 42.68
N SER A 7 -25.95 3.73 43.73
CA SER A 7 -26.06 2.28 43.99
C SER A 7 -26.71 1.49 42.86
N LYS A 8 -27.67 2.09 42.14
CA LYS A 8 -28.28 1.45 40.96
C LYS A 8 -27.31 1.41 39.79
N TRP A 9 -26.49 2.44 39.59
CA TRP A 9 -25.47 2.50 38.52
C TRP A 9 -24.37 1.47 38.78
N GLU A 10 -23.83 1.40 40.01
CA GLU A 10 -22.82 0.42 40.40
C GLU A 10 -23.31 -1.02 40.24
N LYS A 11 -24.60 -1.28 40.46
CA LYS A 11 -25.22 -2.59 40.26
C LYS A 11 -25.69 -2.84 38.84
N ASN A 12 -25.41 -1.92 37.90
CA ASN A 12 -25.83 -1.99 36.49
C ASN A 12 -27.36 -2.10 36.29
N ILE A 13 -28.17 -1.66 37.28
CA ILE A 13 -29.65 -1.68 37.25
C ILE A 13 -30.16 -0.51 36.38
N SER A 14 -29.46 0.62 36.39
CA SER A 14 -29.75 1.77 35.53
C SER A 14 -28.45 2.47 35.15
N LYS A 15 -28.50 3.33 34.16
CA LYS A 15 -27.37 4.18 33.76
C LYS A 15 -27.63 5.62 34.17
N PRO A 16 -26.56 6.46 34.34
CA PRO A 16 -26.73 7.89 34.50
C PRO A 16 -27.41 8.48 33.24
N ASP A 17 -28.21 9.53 33.44
CA ASP A 17 -28.73 10.31 32.32
C ASP A 17 -27.64 11.15 31.64
N LEU A 18 -27.90 11.60 30.43
CA LEU A 18 -26.95 12.37 29.61
C LEU A 18 -26.48 13.66 30.30
N GLN A 19 -27.33 14.29 31.12
CA GLN A 19 -26.97 15.54 31.81
C GLN A 19 -26.07 15.28 33.01
N THR A 20 -26.16 14.10 33.59
CA THR A 20 -25.34 13.68 34.76
C THR A 20 -23.94 13.25 34.33
N ILE A 21 -23.73 12.73 33.10
CA ILE A 21 -22.43 12.25 32.62
C ILE A 21 -21.33 13.32 32.70
N PRO A 22 -21.51 14.57 32.20
CA PRO A 22 -20.49 15.62 32.31
C PRO A 22 -20.17 16.00 33.77
N VAL A 23 -21.17 15.97 34.64
CA VAL A 23 -20.98 16.27 36.10
C VAL A 23 -20.12 15.20 36.74
N LEU A 24 -20.35 13.91 36.42
CA LEU A 24 -19.54 12.81 36.92
C LEU A 24 -18.10 12.87 36.36
N ALA A 25 -17.94 13.15 35.09
CA ALA A 25 -16.62 13.30 34.48
C ALA A 25 -15.81 14.42 35.15
N THR A 26 -16.43 15.58 35.40
CA THR A 26 -15.82 16.69 36.13
C THR A 26 -15.47 16.29 37.57
N PHE A 27 -16.37 15.58 38.27
CA PHE A 27 -16.15 15.15 39.64
C PHE A 27 -14.98 14.19 39.78
N PHE A 28 -14.81 13.26 38.86
CA PHE A 28 -13.70 12.30 38.82
C PHE A 28 -12.43 12.85 38.18
N GLY A 29 -12.46 14.03 37.60
CA GLY A 29 -11.30 14.63 36.89
C GLY A 29 -10.91 13.89 35.61
N VAL A 30 -11.88 13.27 34.96
CA VAL A 30 -11.69 12.52 33.71
C VAL A 30 -12.51 13.11 32.57
N THR A 31 -12.21 12.76 31.34
CA THR A 31 -13.06 13.12 30.19
C THR A 31 -14.34 12.28 30.16
N ILE A 32 -15.34 12.70 29.39
CA ILE A 32 -16.58 11.94 29.18
C ILE A 32 -16.25 10.60 28.52
N ASP A 33 -15.34 10.58 27.56
CA ASP A 33 -14.93 9.37 26.86
C ASP A 33 -14.27 8.37 27.82
N GLU A 34 -13.35 8.83 28.66
CA GLU A 34 -12.73 7.99 29.69
C GLU A 34 -13.76 7.44 30.67
N LEU A 35 -14.71 8.27 31.12
CA LEU A 35 -15.78 7.85 32.02
C LEU A 35 -16.68 6.77 31.38
N LEU A 36 -16.93 6.86 30.09
CA LEU A 36 -17.75 5.90 29.35
C LEU A 36 -16.95 4.67 28.88
N GLY A 37 -15.62 4.69 29.05
CA GLY A 37 -14.73 3.68 28.50
C GLY A 37 -14.73 3.69 26.96
N TYR A 38 -15.06 4.83 26.35
CA TYR A 38 -15.06 5.00 24.91
C TYR A 38 -13.67 5.39 24.44
N LEU A 39 -13.07 4.56 23.60
CA LEU A 39 -11.78 4.81 22.97
C LEU A 39 -12.02 5.08 21.48
N PRO A 40 -12.25 6.35 21.08
CA PRO A 40 -12.54 6.70 19.69
C PRO A 40 -11.34 6.54 18.76
N GLN A 41 -10.15 6.42 19.34
CA GLN A 41 -8.88 6.31 18.61
C GLN A 41 -8.20 4.99 18.97
N LEU A 42 -7.67 4.34 17.94
CA LEU A 42 -6.82 3.16 18.08
C LEU A 42 -5.36 3.55 17.96
N SER A 43 -4.49 2.86 18.69
CA SER A 43 -3.05 2.98 18.50
C SER A 43 -2.64 2.40 17.14
N LYS A 44 -1.46 2.80 16.65
CA LYS A 44 -0.89 2.27 15.42
C LYS A 44 -0.82 0.74 15.42
N ASP A 45 -0.34 0.14 16.52
CA ASP A 45 -0.20 -1.31 16.66
C ASP A 45 -1.56 -2.04 16.59
N GLN A 46 -2.60 -1.42 17.17
CA GLN A 46 -3.96 -1.95 17.10
C GLN A 46 -4.51 -1.91 15.68
N ILE A 47 -4.27 -0.81 14.95
CA ILE A 47 -4.66 -0.66 13.54
C ILE A 47 -3.92 -1.68 12.67
N GLN A 48 -2.61 -1.83 12.86
CA GLN A 48 -1.79 -2.80 12.14
C GLN A 48 -2.27 -4.23 12.39
N LYS A 49 -2.55 -4.58 13.64
CA LYS A 49 -3.09 -5.89 13.99
C LYS A 49 -4.43 -6.16 13.28
N LEU A 50 -5.37 -5.22 13.34
CA LEU A 50 -6.66 -5.34 12.63
C LEU A 50 -6.47 -5.50 11.11
N TYR A 51 -5.55 -4.72 10.52
CA TYR A 51 -5.24 -4.83 9.09
C TYR A 51 -4.77 -6.24 8.73
N LEU A 52 -3.79 -6.78 9.47
CA LEU A 52 -3.24 -8.11 9.23
C LEU A 52 -4.28 -9.23 9.47
N ASP A 53 -5.08 -9.11 10.53
CA ASP A 53 -6.15 -10.07 10.84
C ASP A 53 -7.17 -10.13 9.67
N TYR A 54 -7.61 -8.99 9.14
CA TYR A 54 -8.53 -8.95 8.00
C TYR A 54 -7.87 -9.35 6.68
N SER A 55 -6.60 -8.98 6.45
CA SER A 55 -5.86 -9.43 5.26
C SER A 55 -5.77 -10.96 5.22
N ASN A 56 -5.49 -11.60 6.36
CA ASN A 56 -5.50 -13.05 6.49
C ASN A 56 -6.91 -13.63 6.31
N SER A 57 -7.95 -12.95 6.81
CA SER A 57 -9.34 -13.39 6.65
C SER A 57 -9.76 -13.46 5.19
N PHE A 58 -9.32 -12.54 4.33
CA PHE A 58 -9.55 -12.62 2.88
C PHE A 58 -8.93 -13.87 2.22
N ALA A 59 -7.91 -14.44 2.82
CA ALA A 59 -7.27 -15.65 2.29
C ALA A 59 -7.96 -16.96 2.71
N VAL A 60 -8.69 -16.98 3.83
CA VAL A 60 -9.21 -18.21 4.46
C VAL A 60 -10.72 -18.20 4.72
N SER A 61 -11.37 -17.02 4.77
CA SER A 61 -12.78 -16.84 5.12
C SER A 61 -13.63 -16.48 3.90
N ASP A 62 -14.95 -16.41 4.10
CA ASP A 62 -15.87 -15.86 3.09
C ASP A 62 -15.61 -14.36 2.91
N PHE A 63 -15.50 -13.94 1.65
CA PHE A 63 -15.22 -12.55 1.28
C PHE A 63 -16.28 -11.58 1.84
N ASP A 64 -17.57 -11.93 1.65
CA ASP A 64 -18.68 -11.04 2.03
C ASP A 64 -18.73 -10.84 3.54
N LYS A 65 -18.45 -11.91 4.32
CA LYS A 65 -18.35 -11.82 5.77
C LYS A 65 -17.20 -10.92 6.20
N THR A 66 -16.02 -11.07 5.61
CA THR A 66 -14.85 -10.24 5.94
C THR A 66 -15.13 -8.76 5.67
N VAL A 67 -15.79 -8.44 4.54
CA VAL A 67 -16.20 -7.07 4.21
C VAL A 67 -17.18 -6.51 5.24
N GLU A 68 -18.17 -7.30 5.71
CA GLU A 68 -19.14 -6.85 6.71
C GLU A 68 -18.48 -6.62 8.09
N ASP A 69 -17.53 -7.46 8.47
CA ASP A 69 -16.75 -7.28 9.70
C ASP A 69 -15.92 -5.97 9.62
N ILE A 70 -15.31 -5.67 8.47
CA ILE A 70 -14.60 -4.41 8.22
C ILE A 70 -15.56 -3.22 8.32
N ARG A 71 -16.74 -3.28 7.69
CA ARG A 71 -17.75 -2.23 7.77
C ARG A 71 -18.20 -1.96 9.20
N THR A 72 -18.38 -3.02 9.97
CA THR A 72 -18.75 -2.92 11.40
C THR A 72 -17.65 -2.23 12.20
N THR A 73 -16.39 -2.58 11.96
CA THR A 73 -15.23 -1.96 12.60
C THR A 73 -15.11 -0.49 12.22
N VAL A 74 -15.22 -0.14 10.95
CA VAL A 74 -15.21 1.25 10.47
C VAL A 74 -16.34 2.05 11.11
N LYS A 75 -17.56 1.50 11.20
CA LYS A 75 -18.69 2.15 11.86
C LYS A 75 -18.44 2.41 13.35
N HIS A 76 -17.78 1.46 14.04
CA HIS A 76 -17.47 1.60 15.46
C HIS A 76 -16.41 2.67 15.72
N TYR A 77 -15.41 2.77 14.85
CA TYR A 77 -14.28 3.70 14.94
C TYR A 77 -14.31 4.77 13.83
N TYR A 78 -15.49 5.29 13.50
CA TYR A 78 -15.69 6.16 12.34
C TYR A 78 -14.89 7.47 12.38
N SER A 79 -14.57 7.98 13.59
CA SER A 79 -13.70 9.15 13.79
C SER A 79 -12.21 8.82 13.94
N CYS A 80 -11.83 7.55 13.93
CA CYS A 80 -10.42 7.15 13.90
C CYS A 80 -9.91 7.15 12.45
N TYR A 81 -9.58 8.33 11.91
CA TYR A 81 -9.22 8.49 10.50
C TYR A 81 -8.06 7.61 10.05
N PRO A 82 -6.99 7.37 10.84
CA PRO A 82 -5.95 6.44 10.46
C PRO A 82 -6.45 5.00 10.25
N LEU A 83 -7.39 4.53 11.09
CA LEU A 83 -8.02 3.23 10.89
C LEU A 83 -8.87 3.21 9.62
N VAL A 84 -9.73 4.21 9.44
CA VAL A 84 -10.62 4.30 8.26
C VAL A 84 -9.79 4.29 6.97
N PHE A 85 -8.70 5.05 6.94
CA PHE A 85 -7.75 5.04 5.82
C PHE A 85 -7.18 3.64 5.56
N GLN A 86 -6.67 2.97 6.59
CA GLN A 86 -6.10 1.63 6.45
C GLN A 86 -7.12 0.58 6.02
N MET A 87 -8.37 0.71 6.43
CA MET A 87 -9.44 -0.18 5.95
C MET A 87 -9.78 0.08 4.47
N CYS A 88 -9.72 1.33 4.01
CA CYS A 88 -9.84 1.64 2.57
C CYS A 88 -8.68 1.05 1.77
N VAL A 89 -7.44 1.16 2.24
CA VAL A 89 -6.26 0.52 1.61
C VAL A 89 -6.44 -0.99 1.53
N LEU A 90 -6.87 -1.61 2.63
CA LEU A 90 -7.11 -3.05 2.68
C LEU A 90 -8.19 -3.49 1.68
N LEU A 91 -9.33 -2.79 1.66
CA LEU A 91 -10.42 -3.09 0.72
C LEU A 91 -9.98 -2.90 -0.74
N LEU A 92 -9.22 -1.84 -1.04
CA LEU A 92 -8.70 -1.59 -2.39
C LEU A 92 -7.76 -2.71 -2.85
N ASN A 93 -6.95 -3.27 -1.95
CA ASN A 93 -6.07 -4.40 -2.25
C ASN A 93 -6.82 -5.71 -2.51
N HIS A 94 -8.10 -5.81 -2.11
CA HIS A 94 -8.85 -7.08 -2.14
C HIS A 94 -10.18 -7.01 -2.90
N TYR A 95 -10.68 -5.84 -3.31
CA TYR A 95 -12.03 -5.69 -3.93
C TYR A 95 -12.22 -6.53 -5.20
N LEU A 96 -11.15 -6.81 -5.95
CA LEU A 96 -11.20 -7.67 -7.14
C LEU A 96 -11.52 -9.14 -6.81
N LEU A 97 -11.41 -9.56 -5.54
CA LEU A 97 -11.85 -10.89 -5.10
C LEU A 97 -13.37 -11.02 -5.01
N ALA A 98 -14.11 -9.92 -5.07
CA ALA A 98 -15.57 -9.93 -5.07
C ALA A 98 -16.11 -10.64 -6.31
N LYS A 99 -17.10 -11.53 -6.10
CA LYS A 99 -17.62 -12.45 -7.12
C LYS A 99 -18.38 -11.75 -8.25
N THR A 100 -18.86 -10.53 -8.03
CA THR A 100 -19.68 -9.79 -9.01
C THR A 100 -19.18 -8.39 -9.22
N GLN A 101 -19.28 -7.91 -10.46
CA GLN A 101 -18.96 -6.53 -10.81
C GLN A 101 -19.77 -5.51 -10.00
N LYS A 102 -21.03 -5.84 -9.69
CA LYS A 102 -21.88 -5.00 -8.86
C LYS A 102 -21.28 -4.77 -7.48
N LEU A 103 -20.84 -5.83 -6.81
CA LEU A 103 -20.23 -5.74 -5.49
C LEU A 103 -18.88 -4.99 -5.53
N GLN A 104 -18.08 -5.20 -6.58
CA GLN A 104 -16.85 -4.44 -6.79
C GLN A 104 -17.13 -2.93 -6.87
N THR A 105 -18.15 -2.54 -7.66
CA THR A 105 -18.56 -1.14 -7.79
C THR A 105 -19.09 -0.57 -6.47
N GLU A 106 -19.92 -1.32 -5.74
CA GLU A 106 -20.43 -0.91 -4.43
C GLU A 106 -19.30 -0.69 -3.41
N LEU A 107 -18.26 -1.52 -3.43
CA LEU A 107 -17.08 -1.35 -2.57
C LEU A 107 -16.26 -0.12 -2.95
N LEU A 108 -16.08 0.15 -4.25
CA LEU A 108 -15.39 1.36 -4.71
C LEU A 108 -16.14 2.63 -4.28
N HIS A 109 -17.47 2.66 -4.38
CA HIS A 109 -18.28 3.78 -3.88
C HIS A 109 -18.14 3.94 -2.36
N TYR A 110 -18.26 2.85 -1.61
CA TYR A 110 -18.11 2.87 -0.16
C TYR A 110 -16.74 3.42 0.28
N MET A 111 -15.66 2.98 -0.36
CA MET A 111 -14.32 3.49 -0.07
C MET A 111 -14.18 4.98 -0.46
N SER A 112 -14.77 5.40 -1.58
CA SER A 112 -14.78 6.81 -1.99
C SER A 112 -15.47 7.71 -0.97
N ASP A 113 -16.62 7.30 -0.43
CA ASP A 113 -17.36 8.02 0.60
C ASP A 113 -16.53 8.14 1.90
N LEU A 114 -15.81 7.08 2.28
CA LEU A 114 -14.90 7.11 3.42
C LEU A 114 -13.72 8.05 3.20
N CYS A 115 -13.15 8.10 2.00
CA CYS A 115 -12.11 9.07 1.66
C CYS A 115 -12.64 10.51 1.78
N ASP A 116 -13.86 10.80 1.30
CA ASP A 116 -14.48 12.11 1.45
C ASP A 116 -14.71 12.48 2.91
N HIS A 117 -15.12 11.50 3.73
CA HIS A 117 -15.24 11.71 5.16
C HIS A 117 -13.90 12.08 5.83
N ILE A 118 -12.81 11.38 5.50
CA ILE A 118 -11.48 11.71 6.03
C ILE A 118 -11.07 13.12 5.60
N ILE A 119 -11.15 13.42 4.31
CA ILE A 119 -10.73 14.72 3.74
C ILE A 119 -11.50 15.89 4.38
N ALA A 120 -12.80 15.69 4.65
CA ALA A 120 -13.66 16.76 5.20
C ALA A 120 -13.44 17.01 6.70
N HIS A 121 -12.97 16.03 7.47
CA HIS A 121 -12.99 16.12 8.94
C HIS A 121 -11.63 15.90 9.62
N CYS A 122 -10.65 15.33 8.92
CA CYS A 122 -9.31 15.08 9.49
C CYS A 122 -8.49 16.37 9.49
N ALA A 123 -7.85 16.67 10.63
CA ALA A 123 -6.95 17.81 10.75
C ALA A 123 -5.49 17.48 10.33
N ASP A 124 -5.14 16.20 10.16
CA ASP A 124 -3.82 15.78 9.71
C ASP A 124 -3.69 15.95 8.19
N LEU A 125 -2.93 16.96 7.80
CA LEU A 125 -2.72 17.32 6.39
C LEU A 125 -2.00 16.20 5.60
N ASN A 126 -1.11 15.42 6.24
CA ASN A 126 -0.42 14.34 5.56
C ASN A 126 -1.38 13.18 5.27
N LEU A 127 -2.21 12.82 6.25
CA LEU A 127 -3.24 11.80 6.05
C LEU A 127 -4.27 12.24 5.00
N CYS A 128 -4.63 13.53 4.95
CA CYS A 128 -5.52 14.05 3.91
C CYS A 128 -4.88 13.93 2.51
N LYS A 129 -3.58 14.24 2.36
CA LYS A 129 -2.86 14.06 1.08
C LYS A 129 -2.82 12.61 0.65
N ASP A 130 -2.44 11.71 1.55
CA ASP A 130 -2.44 10.26 1.29
C ASP A 130 -3.85 9.77 0.89
N THR A 131 -4.90 10.33 1.53
CA THR A 131 -6.29 9.99 1.22
C THR A 131 -6.73 10.49 -0.16
N LEU A 132 -6.22 11.64 -0.62
CA LEU A 132 -6.48 12.12 -2.00
C LEU A 132 -5.88 11.17 -3.04
N ILE A 133 -4.66 10.68 -2.82
CA ILE A 133 -4.02 9.69 -3.70
C ILE A 133 -4.82 8.38 -3.68
N LEU A 134 -5.20 7.91 -2.50
CA LEU A 134 -6.02 6.71 -2.35
C LEU A 134 -7.37 6.84 -3.07
N LYS A 135 -8.03 8.00 -2.96
CA LYS A 135 -9.28 8.29 -3.66
C LYS A 135 -9.09 8.26 -5.18
N ALA A 136 -8.00 8.83 -5.69
CA ALA A 136 -7.69 8.78 -7.12
C ALA A 136 -7.52 7.32 -7.60
N LEU A 137 -6.84 6.45 -6.84
CA LEU A 137 -6.72 5.03 -7.15
C LEU A 137 -8.08 4.32 -7.16
N ILE A 138 -8.96 4.62 -6.20
CA ILE A 138 -10.32 4.08 -6.13
C ILE A 138 -11.14 4.50 -7.36
N LEU A 139 -11.09 5.78 -7.72
CA LEU A 139 -11.76 6.31 -8.92
C LEU A 139 -11.25 5.65 -10.20
N MET A 140 -9.93 5.43 -10.31
CA MET A 140 -9.33 4.71 -11.45
C MET A 140 -9.83 3.26 -11.52
N GLY A 141 -9.95 2.57 -10.38
CA GLY A 141 -10.53 1.22 -10.30
C GLY A 141 -11.98 1.17 -10.76
N GLY A 142 -12.73 2.27 -10.59
CA GLY A 142 -14.11 2.46 -11.07
C GLY A 142 -14.23 2.99 -12.51
N GLY A 143 -13.11 3.24 -13.21
CA GLY A 143 -13.10 3.82 -14.55
C GLY A 143 -13.37 5.34 -14.61
N GLN A 144 -13.36 6.02 -13.47
CA GLN A 144 -13.62 7.46 -13.34
C GLN A 144 -12.30 8.25 -13.51
N TYR A 145 -11.65 8.10 -14.66
CA TYR A 145 -10.31 8.63 -14.92
C TYR A 145 -10.25 10.17 -14.92
N LYS A 146 -11.33 10.85 -15.33
CA LYS A 146 -11.38 12.32 -15.38
C LYS A 146 -11.33 12.92 -13.98
N GLU A 147 -12.11 12.36 -13.07
CA GLU A 147 -12.14 12.78 -11.66
C GLU A 147 -10.82 12.48 -10.97
N ALA A 148 -10.21 11.31 -11.23
CA ALA A 148 -8.89 10.97 -10.73
C ALA A 148 -7.81 11.96 -11.22
N LEU A 149 -7.83 12.35 -12.50
CA LEU A 149 -6.91 13.34 -13.06
C LEU A 149 -7.05 14.69 -12.38
N GLN A 150 -8.28 15.19 -12.14
CA GLN A 150 -8.51 16.46 -11.45
C GLN A 150 -7.88 16.50 -10.06
N ILE A 151 -7.93 15.37 -9.33
CA ILE A 151 -7.30 15.27 -7.99
C ILE A 151 -5.78 15.28 -8.13
N LEU A 152 -5.22 14.47 -9.02
CA LEU A 152 -3.78 14.26 -9.10
C LEU A 152 -3.04 15.46 -9.73
N GLU A 153 -3.61 16.09 -10.76
CA GLU A 153 -3.00 17.26 -11.43
C GLU A 153 -2.92 18.46 -10.48
N ALA A 154 -3.86 18.60 -9.55
CA ALA A 154 -3.85 19.70 -8.58
C ALA A 154 -2.64 19.65 -7.62
N ASP A 155 -2.16 18.44 -7.28
CA ASP A 155 -1.04 18.24 -6.34
C ASP A 155 0.30 17.94 -7.04
N SER A 156 0.30 17.54 -8.30
CA SER A 156 1.48 16.99 -9.00
C SER A 156 2.16 17.94 -9.98
N ASP A 157 2.08 19.26 -9.77
CA ASP A 157 2.79 20.22 -10.63
C ASP A 157 4.31 20.10 -10.42
N PRO A 158 5.10 19.64 -11.43
CA PRO A 158 6.54 19.46 -11.30
C PRO A 158 7.31 20.80 -11.17
N ARG A 159 6.63 21.95 -11.36
CA ARG A 159 7.23 23.29 -11.24
C ARG A 159 7.18 23.84 -9.82
N THR A 160 6.56 23.14 -8.89
CA THR A 160 6.44 23.63 -7.51
C THR A 160 7.71 23.38 -6.70
N LEU A 161 8.08 24.32 -5.84
CA LEU A 161 9.23 24.23 -4.93
C LEU A 161 9.09 23.10 -3.91
N SER A 162 7.89 22.55 -3.71
CA SER A 162 7.66 21.41 -2.80
C SER A 162 8.49 20.17 -3.17
N ARG A 163 8.93 20.04 -4.42
CA ARG A 163 9.81 18.97 -4.88
C ARG A 163 11.25 19.03 -4.31
N GLU A 164 11.68 20.21 -3.86
CA GLU A 164 13.01 20.39 -3.29
C GLU A 164 13.02 20.33 -1.76
N SER A 165 11.86 20.15 -1.14
CA SER A 165 11.70 20.12 0.32
C SER A 165 12.63 19.14 1.03
N ASP A 166 12.88 17.99 0.42
CA ASP A 166 13.69 16.92 1.00
C ASP A 166 15.16 17.35 1.15
N SER A 167 15.76 17.92 0.11
CA SER A 167 17.15 18.40 0.15
C SER A 167 17.32 19.59 1.10
N VAL A 168 16.31 20.46 1.15
CA VAL A 168 16.27 21.59 2.09
C VAL A 168 16.17 21.11 3.52
N LEU A 169 15.36 20.09 3.81
CA LEU A 169 15.22 19.53 5.15
C LEU A 169 16.52 18.87 5.62
N VAL A 170 17.20 18.09 4.76
CA VAL A 170 18.53 17.53 5.07
C VAL A 170 19.50 18.67 5.44
N SER A 171 19.52 19.75 4.66
CA SER A 171 20.38 20.91 4.94
C SER A 171 20.03 21.58 6.25
N ALA A 172 18.76 21.73 6.57
CA ALA A 172 18.28 22.30 7.82
C ALA A 172 18.69 21.47 9.04
N TYR A 173 18.57 20.12 8.97
CA TYR A 173 19.07 19.23 10.03
C TYR A 173 20.60 19.39 10.24
N LEU A 174 21.36 19.44 9.15
CA LEU A 174 22.81 19.63 9.24
C LEU A 174 23.16 20.98 9.88
N MET A 175 22.50 22.07 9.50
CA MET A 175 22.71 23.40 10.07
C MET A 175 22.29 23.48 11.54
N ASN A 176 21.29 22.70 11.95
CA ASN A 176 20.87 22.61 13.35
C ASN A 176 21.77 21.70 14.20
N GLY A 177 22.76 21.03 13.61
CA GLY A 177 23.64 20.07 14.29
C GLY A 177 23.09 18.66 14.44
N ASP A 178 21.89 18.40 13.91
CA ASP A 178 21.18 17.11 13.98
C ASP A 178 21.67 16.14 12.86
N ARG A 179 22.97 15.82 12.88
CA ARG A 179 23.60 15.02 11.81
C ARG A 179 22.94 13.65 11.63
N GLU A 180 22.57 12.98 12.71
CA GLU A 180 21.94 11.64 12.65
C GLU A 180 20.59 11.72 11.92
N LYS A 181 19.74 12.69 12.27
CA LYS A 181 18.46 12.89 11.58
C LYS A 181 18.64 13.23 10.10
N ALA A 182 19.67 14.01 9.77
CA ALA A 182 19.99 14.32 8.38
C ALA A 182 20.37 13.06 7.60
N CYS A 183 21.17 12.17 8.19
CA CYS A 183 21.57 10.91 7.57
C CYS A 183 20.38 9.95 7.40
N ASP A 184 19.56 9.80 8.45
CA ASP A 184 18.37 8.93 8.41
C ASP A 184 17.41 9.39 7.34
N PHE A 185 17.04 10.68 7.35
CA PHE A 185 16.12 11.24 6.38
C PHE A 185 16.65 11.18 4.95
N ALA A 186 17.94 11.47 4.74
CA ALA A 186 18.57 11.38 3.42
C ALA A 186 18.54 9.95 2.86
N GLN A 187 18.86 8.93 3.66
CA GLN A 187 18.81 7.53 3.21
C GLN A 187 17.38 7.08 2.90
N ILE A 188 16.40 7.44 3.73
CA ILE A 188 14.98 7.13 3.49
C ILE A 188 14.52 7.76 2.18
N THR A 189 14.80 9.04 1.98
CA THR A 189 14.38 9.77 0.78
C THR A 189 15.07 9.23 -0.48
N MET A 190 16.37 8.90 -0.41
CA MET A 190 17.07 8.26 -1.53
C MET A 190 16.46 6.91 -1.88
N TYR A 191 16.16 6.07 -0.89
CA TYR A 191 15.50 4.77 -1.07
C TYR A 191 14.14 4.94 -1.76
N LEU A 192 13.29 5.84 -1.27
CA LEU A 192 11.97 6.13 -1.84
C LEU A 192 12.07 6.63 -3.29
N ASN A 193 12.99 7.55 -3.59
CA ASN A 193 13.19 8.11 -4.93
C ASN A 193 13.70 7.06 -5.92
N LEU A 194 14.58 6.14 -5.49
CA LEU A 194 15.05 5.03 -6.34
C LEU A 194 13.88 4.13 -6.75
N PHE A 195 13.05 3.69 -5.81
CA PHE A 195 11.91 2.84 -6.14
C PHE A 195 10.81 3.60 -6.90
N SER A 196 10.60 4.87 -6.59
CA SER A 196 9.70 5.72 -7.39
C SER A 196 10.16 5.81 -8.85
N LEU A 197 11.47 5.95 -9.09
CA LEU A 197 12.02 5.96 -10.46
C LEU A 197 11.80 4.62 -11.17
N VAL A 198 12.05 3.48 -10.51
CA VAL A 198 11.81 2.14 -11.08
C VAL A 198 10.33 1.94 -11.43
N GLU A 199 9.42 2.30 -10.52
CA GLU A 199 7.97 2.18 -10.72
C GLU A 199 7.46 3.08 -11.85
N LEU A 200 7.92 4.33 -11.90
CA LEU A 200 7.57 5.26 -12.98
C LEU A 200 8.12 4.77 -14.32
N SER A 201 9.33 4.20 -14.32
CA SER A 201 9.92 3.64 -15.52
C SER A 201 9.13 2.43 -16.04
N ALA A 202 8.66 1.55 -15.15
CA ALA A 202 7.77 0.45 -15.53
C ALA A 202 6.47 0.96 -16.19
N LYS A 203 5.90 2.08 -15.72
CA LYS A 203 4.76 2.74 -16.37
C LYS A 203 5.15 3.37 -17.71
N TYR A 204 6.34 4.01 -17.76
CA TYR A 204 6.83 4.64 -18.97
C TYR A 204 7.06 3.62 -20.09
N LEU A 205 7.52 2.39 -19.80
CA LEU A 205 7.63 1.32 -20.80
C LEU A 205 6.29 1.05 -21.51
N THR A 206 5.17 1.14 -20.78
CA THR A 206 3.83 0.99 -21.39
C THR A 206 3.50 2.16 -22.32
N VAL A 207 3.92 3.39 -21.97
CA VAL A 207 3.72 4.59 -22.81
C VAL A 207 4.64 4.57 -24.02
N ALA A 208 5.88 4.13 -23.84
CA ALA A 208 6.90 4.04 -24.89
C ALA A 208 6.75 2.82 -25.83
N ALA A 209 5.67 2.05 -25.71
CA ALA A 209 5.44 0.81 -26.46
C ALA A 209 5.36 1.00 -28.01
N SER A 210 5.32 2.23 -28.51
CA SER A 210 5.39 2.58 -29.93
C SER A 210 6.76 3.13 -30.40
N ASP A 211 7.70 3.34 -29.47
CA ASP A 211 9.04 3.86 -29.73
C ASP A 211 10.08 2.92 -29.14
N GLN A 212 10.55 1.97 -29.93
CA GLN A 212 11.52 0.95 -29.49
C GLN A 212 12.81 1.58 -28.97
N ASN A 213 13.30 2.65 -29.56
CA ASN A 213 14.54 3.29 -29.12
C ASN A 213 14.39 3.91 -27.70
N ALA A 214 13.28 4.62 -27.46
CA ALA A 214 13.00 5.16 -26.11
C ALA A 214 12.79 4.03 -25.09
N PHE A 215 12.17 2.93 -25.51
CA PHE A 215 11.96 1.73 -24.70
C PHE A 215 13.31 1.10 -24.31
N ASP A 216 14.17 0.77 -25.27
CA ASP A 216 15.47 0.14 -25.06
C ASP A 216 16.37 1.00 -24.15
N MET A 217 16.44 2.30 -24.41
CA MET A 217 17.19 3.25 -23.56
C MET A 217 16.67 3.29 -22.11
N THR A 218 15.37 3.14 -21.91
CA THR A 218 14.77 3.12 -20.58
C THR A 218 15.15 1.84 -19.87
N VAL A 219 15.03 0.69 -20.53
CA VAL A 219 15.41 -0.62 -19.96
C VAL A 219 16.88 -0.61 -19.56
N GLU A 220 17.80 -0.24 -20.47
CA GLU A 220 19.24 -0.20 -20.19
C GLU A 220 19.60 0.64 -18.97
N ARG A 221 19.03 1.85 -18.85
CA ARG A 221 19.34 2.76 -17.74
C ARG A 221 18.79 2.26 -16.42
N VAL A 222 17.56 1.75 -16.41
CA VAL A 222 16.93 1.26 -15.18
C VAL A 222 17.58 -0.04 -14.71
N GLU A 223 17.96 -0.95 -15.61
CA GLU A 223 18.76 -2.13 -15.26
C GLU A 223 20.10 -1.76 -14.63
N SER A 224 20.80 -0.78 -15.19
CA SER A 224 22.06 -0.28 -14.63
C SER A 224 21.85 0.26 -13.21
N LEU A 225 20.72 0.91 -12.94
CA LEU A 225 20.34 1.40 -11.61
C LEU A 225 20.03 0.23 -10.66
N ILE A 226 19.23 -0.75 -11.13
CA ILE A 226 18.86 -1.95 -10.35
C ILE A 226 20.12 -2.70 -9.90
N ASP A 227 21.06 -2.89 -10.81
CA ASP A 227 22.32 -3.60 -10.54
C ASP A 227 23.23 -2.80 -9.59
N SER A 228 23.43 -1.49 -9.84
CA SER A 228 24.31 -0.63 -9.04
C SER A 228 23.88 -0.53 -7.60
N TYR A 229 22.58 -0.49 -7.34
CA TYR A 229 21.99 -0.41 -6.00
C TYR A 229 21.50 -1.75 -5.46
N GLN A 230 21.67 -2.86 -6.19
CA GLN A 230 21.20 -4.20 -5.82
C GLN A 230 19.71 -4.23 -5.40
N LEU A 231 18.89 -3.50 -6.15
CA LEU A 231 17.49 -3.21 -5.78
C LEU A 231 16.62 -4.47 -5.62
N VAL A 232 16.94 -5.58 -6.27
CA VAL A 232 16.24 -6.86 -6.10
C VAL A 232 16.26 -7.33 -4.63
N LYS A 233 17.36 -7.08 -3.92
CA LYS A 233 17.49 -7.46 -2.51
C LYS A 233 16.65 -6.56 -1.59
N LEU A 234 16.53 -5.28 -1.95
CA LEU A 234 15.82 -4.27 -1.15
C LEU A 234 14.31 -4.32 -1.36
N ASN A 235 13.85 -4.50 -2.60
CA ASN A 235 12.44 -4.63 -2.95
C ASN A 235 12.28 -5.43 -4.26
N ALA A 236 12.29 -6.74 -4.14
CA ALA A 236 12.14 -7.64 -5.27
C ALA A 236 10.82 -7.46 -6.03
N ASN A 237 9.74 -7.01 -5.35
CA ASN A 237 8.46 -6.78 -6.00
C ASN A 237 8.52 -5.64 -7.03
N ALA A 238 9.09 -4.49 -6.67
CA ALA A 238 9.19 -3.34 -7.57
C ALA A 238 10.03 -3.69 -8.81
N VAL A 239 11.14 -4.40 -8.62
CA VAL A 239 12.00 -4.85 -9.72
C VAL A 239 11.28 -5.88 -10.59
N SER A 240 10.58 -6.86 -10.00
CA SER A 240 9.82 -7.87 -10.75
C SER A 240 8.75 -7.24 -11.63
N VAL A 241 8.05 -6.21 -11.14
CA VAL A 241 7.05 -5.48 -11.95
C VAL A 241 7.72 -4.80 -13.15
N PHE A 242 8.89 -4.19 -12.97
CA PHE A 242 9.63 -3.57 -14.07
C PHE A 242 10.06 -4.61 -15.10
N GLU A 243 10.67 -5.71 -14.71
CA GLU A 243 11.14 -6.78 -15.58
C GLU A 243 9.98 -7.45 -16.34
N TYR A 244 8.83 -7.59 -15.70
CA TYR A 244 7.62 -8.10 -16.34
C TYR A 244 7.11 -7.16 -17.44
N GLN A 245 7.10 -5.85 -17.19
CA GLN A 245 6.71 -4.85 -18.21
C GLN A 245 7.71 -4.80 -19.36
N ALA A 246 9.00 -4.94 -19.07
CA ALA A 246 10.04 -5.04 -20.10
C ALA A 246 9.82 -6.28 -20.99
N ALA A 247 9.55 -7.45 -20.40
CA ALA A 247 9.24 -8.67 -21.15
C ALA A 247 8.03 -8.49 -22.08
N LEU A 248 6.93 -7.90 -21.58
CA LEU A 248 5.74 -7.66 -22.38
C LEU A 248 6.01 -6.67 -23.53
N GLY A 249 6.79 -5.62 -23.29
CA GLY A 249 7.14 -4.64 -24.33
C GLY A 249 7.99 -5.26 -25.44
N TYR A 250 8.99 -6.06 -25.11
CA TYR A 250 9.78 -6.75 -26.12
C TYR A 250 8.96 -7.73 -26.95
N LEU A 251 7.94 -8.36 -26.38
CA LEU A 251 6.98 -9.16 -27.16
C LEU A 251 6.14 -8.31 -28.11
N GLN A 252 5.85 -7.05 -27.78
CA GLN A 252 5.17 -6.14 -28.73
C GLN A 252 6.07 -5.75 -29.89
N PHE A 253 7.38 -5.59 -29.64
CA PHE A 253 8.40 -5.30 -30.67
C PHE A 253 8.88 -6.54 -31.46
N ASP A 254 8.27 -7.70 -31.21
CA ASP A 254 8.64 -8.98 -31.82
C ASP A 254 10.11 -9.40 -31.57
N ASP A 255 10.62 -9.08 -30.37
CA ASP A 255 11.93 -9.51 -29.87
C ASP A 255 11.78 -10.60 -28.79
N PRO A 256 11.68 -11.89 -29.20
CA PRO A 256 11.48 -12.99 -28.23
C PRO A 256 12.71 -13.24 -27.34
N ASP A 257 13.92 -12.96 -27.79
CA ASP A 257 15.15 -13.24 -27.03
C ASP A 257 15.28 -12.25 -25.87
N ALA A 258 15.06 -10.96 -26.11
CA ALA A 258 14.98 -9.96 -25.05
C ALA A 258 13.83 -10.25 -24.10
N ALA A 259 12.65 -10.59 -24.61
CA ALA A 259 11.50 -10.96 -23.77
C ALA A 259 11.78 -12.15 -22.84
N LEU A 260 12.45 -13.20 -23.32
CA LEU A 260 12.87 -14.35 -22.52
C LEU A 260 13.89 -13.97 -21.45
N THR A 261 14.81 -13.05 -21.77
CA THR A 261 15.79 -12.54 -20.83
C THR A 261 15.11 -11.83 -19.65
N HIS A 262 14.18 -10.91 -19.92
CA HIS A 262 13.43 -10.19 -18.91
C HIS A 262 12.43 -11.08 -18.16
N THR A 263 11.82 -12.07 -18.83
CA THR A 263 11.01 -13.09 -18.15
C THR A 263 11.82 -13.87 -17.13
N ARG A 264 13.09 -14.21 -17.42
CA ARG A 264 13.98 -14.88 -16.46
C ARG A 264 14.27 -13.99 -15.25
N LYS A 265 14.62 -12.71 -15.48
CA LYS A 265 14.86 -11.72 -14.41
C LYS A 265 13.61 -11.53 -13.54
N TYR A 266 12.43 -11.47 -14.18
CA TYR A 266 11.15 -11.47 -13.45
C TYR A 266 11.04 -12.67 -12.50
N LEU A 267 11.30 -13.89 -12.98
CA LEU A 267 11.23 -15.10 -12.16
C LEU A 267 12.30 -15.13 -11.06
N ASP A 268 13.47 -14.56 -11.27
CA ASP A 268 14.50 -14.43 -10.23
C ASP A 268 14.04 -13.51 -9.11
N GLY A 269 13.36 -12.41 -9.43
CA GLY A 269 12.70 -11.55 -8.46
C GLY A 269 11.57 -12.26 -7.71
N ILE A 270 10.73 -13.01 -8.43
CA ILE A 270 9.66 -13.83 -7.80
C ILE A 270 10.25 -14.89 -6.87
N ARG A 271 11.35 -15.54 -7.25
CA ARG A 271 12.04 -16.49 -6.38
C ARG A 271 12.48 -15.81 -5.06
N THR A 272 13.00 -14.59 -5.13
CA THR A 272 13.38 -13.80 -3.94
C THR A 272 12.16 -13.48 -3.08
N LEU A 273 11.04 -13.11 -3.70
CA LEU A 273 9.77 -12.84 -2.97
C LEU A 273 9.19 -14.08 -2.27
N LEU A 274 9.44 -15.27 -2.82
CA LEU A 274 8.89 -16.53 -2.32
C LEU A 274 9.88 -17.32 -1.46
N SER A 275 11.14 -16.86 -1.32
CA SER A 275 12.20 -17.60 -0.59
C SER A 275 11.89 -17.76 0.89
N ASP A 276 11.24 -16.80 1.51
CA ASP A 276 10.84 -16.80 2.90
C ASP A 276 9.33 -16.98 3.05
N GLU A 277 8.87 -17.56 4.16
CA GLU A 277 7.44 -17.67 4.47
C GLU A 277 6.78 -16.30 4.54
N GLU A 278 7.49 -15.30 5.06
CA GLU A 278 7.08 -13.89 5.09
C GLU A 278 8.17 -13.03 4.47
N TYR A 279 7.97 -12.59 3.22
CA TYR A 279 8.85 -11.59 2.63
C TYR A 279 8.73 -10.27 3.39
N ARG A 280 9.88 -9.76 3.84
CA ARG A 280 9.96 -8.51 4.61
C ARG A 280 10.86 -7.50 3.91
N LEU A 281 10.43 -6.25 3.86
CA LEU A 281 11.29 -5.14 3.45
C LEU A 281 12.36 -4.93 4.52
N HIS A 282 13.57 -4.66 4.08
CA HIS A 282 14.72 -4.37 4.96
C HIS A 282 15.76 -3.51 4.22
N GLY A 283 16.63 -2.86 4.98
CA GLY A 283 17.81 -2.20 4.45
C GLY A 283 18.95 -3.18 4.13
N ASP A 284 20.04 -2.63 3.66
CA ASP A 284 21.28 -3.37 3.40
C ASP A 284 22.50 -2.65 3.99
N ARG A 285 23.70 -3.03 3.55
CA ARG A 285 24.94 -2.39 4.01
C ARG A 285 25.02 -0.90 3.63
N TYR A 286 24.40 -0.50 2.52
CA TYR A 286 24.36 0.90 2.08
C TYR A 286 23.18 1.64 2.69
N PHE A 287 21.98 1.10 2.59
CA PHE A 287 20.76 1.60 3.21
C PHE A 287 20.61 1.03 4.63
N ASN A 288 21.54 1.33 5.51
CA ASN A 288 21.60 0.76 6.86
C ASN A 288 20.82 1.55 7.92
N ARG A 289 20.07 2.57 7.51
CA ARG A 289 19.32 3.46 8.41
C ARG A 289 17.80 3.44 8.15
N ILE A 290 17.34 2.60 7.21
CA ILE A 290 15.93 2.60 6.82
C ILE A 290 15.06 1.63 7.63
N ASP A 291 15.64 0.62 8.31
CA ASP A 291 14.89 -0.43 8.99
C ASP A 291 13.94 0.13 10.06
N HIS A 292 14.42 1.07 10.87
CA HIS A 292 13.57 1.71 11.88
C HIS A 292 12.40 2.48 11.27
N TRP A 293 12.61 3.14 10.12
CA TRP A 293 11.54 3.80 9.39
C TRP A 293 10.56 2.77 8.77
N ILE A 294 11.06 1.66 8.21
CA ILE A 294 10.21 0.58 7.69
C ILE A 294 9.30 0.04 8.79
N GLU A 295 9.80 -0.18 10.01
CA GLU A 295 9.00 -0.60 11.16
C GLU A 295 7.90 0.42 11.52
N GLN A 296 8.11 1.70 11.21
CA GLN A 296 7.13 2.76 11.43
C GLN A 296 6.06 2.85 10.32
N LEU A 297 6.17 2.15 9.21
CA LEU A 297 5.12 2.07 8.20
C LEU A 297 3.85 1.43 8.79
N ALA A 298 2.72 1.67 8.16
CA ALA A 298 1.43 1.18 8.64
C ALA A 298 1.39 -0.34 8.85
N ASN A 299 2.00 -1.09 7.92
CA ASN A 299 2.10 -2.55 7.99
C ASN A 299 3.51 -3.02 8.41
N GLY A 300 4.39 -2.11 8.87
CA GLY A 300 5.79 -2.42 9.12
C GLY A 300 6.48 -2.92 7.85
N SER A 301 7.32 -3.96 8.00
CA SER A 301 8.03 -4.59 6.87
C SER A 301 7.20 -5.64 6.11
N VAL A 302 5.95 -5.92 6.53
CA VAL A 302 5.15 -7.04 6.03
C VAL A 302 4.35 -6.63 4.79
N SER A 303 4.14 -7.59 3.87
CA SER A 303 3.32 -7.40 2.68
C SER A 303 1.88 -6.99 3.03
N PRO A 304 1.26 -6.03 2.31
CA PRO A 304 -0.13 -5.63 2.51
C PRO A 304 -1.15 -6.71 2.14
N ARG A 305 -0.73 -7.76 1.40
CA ARG A 305 -1.57 -8.87 0.96
C ARG A 305 -1.02 -10.19 1.49
N ALA A 306 -1.92 -11.07 1.94
CA ALA A 306 -1.55 -12.41 2.37
C ALA A 306 -0.88 -13.20 1.21
N ARG A 307 0.17 -13.99 1.52
CA ARG A 307 0.95 -14.75 0.53
C ARG A 307 0.06 -15.56 -0.43
N LYS A 308 -0.96 -16.25 0.08
CA LYS A 308 -1.88 -17.04 -0.75
C LYS A 308 -2.61 -16.21 -1.81
N THR A 309 -2.82 -14.93 -1.56
CA THR A 309 -3.53 -14.05 -2.50
C THR A 309 -2.62 -13.63 -3.65
N PHE A 310 -1.41 -13.15 -3.37
CA PHE A 310 -0.52 -12.71 -4.44
C PHE A 310 0.11 -13.88 -5.23
N VAL A 311 0.28 -15.06 -4.62
CA VAL A 311 0.74 -16.26 -5.34
C VAL A 311 -0.19 -16.65 -6.49
N LYS A 312 -1.51 -16.45 -6.35
CA LYS A 312 -2.46 -16.68 -7.44
C LYS A 312 -2.23 -15.73 -8.63
N ASP A 313 -1.92 -14.48 -8.35
CA ASP A 313 -1.64 -13.49 -9.41
C ASP A 313 -0.32 -13.83 -10.13
N ILE A 314 0.69 -14.23 -9.36
CA ILE A 314 1.97 -14.72 -9.91
C ILE A 314 1.74 -15.94 -10.79
N ALA A 315 0.93 -16.92 -10.35
CA ALA A 315 0.61 -18.11 -11.13
C ALA A 315 0.01 -17.79 -12.50
N ALA A 316 -0.79 -16.73 -12.58
CA ALA A 316 -1.44 -16.30 -13.81
C ALA A 316 -0.54 -15.40 -14.70
N SER A 317 0.58 -14.88 -14.20
CA SER A 317 1.38 -13.86 -14.87
C SER A 317 1.86 -14.27 -16.27
N LEU A 318 2.38 -15.49 -16.41
CA LEU A 318 2.86 -16.01 -17.69
C LEU A 318 1.74 -16.54 -18.64
N SER A 319 0.47 -16.35 -18.26
CA SER A 319 -0.70 -16.61 -19.11
C SER A 319 -1.20 -15.35 -19.82
N HIS A 320 -0.49 -14.21 -19.73
CA HIS A 320 -0.83 -13.00 -20.47
C HIS A 320 -0.81 -13.27 -21.99
N PRO A 321 -1.79 -12.76 -22.79
CA PRO A 321 -1.93 -13.07 -24.22
C PRO A 321 -0.68 -12.86 -25.06
N LEU A 322 0.17 -11.90 -24.74
CA LEU A 322 1.41 -11.66 -25.47
C LEU A 322 2.40 -12.82 -25.39
N PHE A 323 2.40 -13.60 -24.31
CA PHE A 323 3.24 -14.78 -24.15
C PHE A 323 2.83 -15.95 -25.08
N GLU A 324 1.65 -15.91 -25.72
CA GLU A 324 1.29 -16.86 -26.78
C GLU A 324 2.33 -16.88 -27.93
N LYS A 325 3.03 -15.75 -28.17
CA LYS A 325 4.12 -15.68 -29.14
C LYS A 325 5.30 -16.62 -28.81
N LEU A 326 5.44 -17.01 -27.53
CA LEU A 326 6.51 -17.86 -27.03
C LEU A 326 6.05 -19.31 -26.74
N LYS A 327 4.82 -19.69 -27.04
CA LYS A 327 4.23 -20.99 -26.67
C LYS A 327 5.03 -22.20 -27.15
N ASP A 328 5.71 -22.07 -28.31
CA ASP A 328 6.50 -23.15 -28.92
C ASP A 328 7.99 -23.08 -28.52
N ASP A 329 8.41 -22.04 -27.79
CA ASP A 329 9.78 -21.88 -27.34
C ASP A 329 10.07 -22.78 -26.12
N ASN A 330 11.15 -23.56 -26.21
CA ASN A 330 11.54 -24.51 -25.17
C ASN A 330 12.05 -23.80 -23.90
N THR A 331 12.66 -22.62 -24.02
CA THR A 331 13.12 -21.81 -22.89
C THR A 331 11.93 -21.29 -22.10
N PHE A 332 10.92 -20.77 -22.81
CA PHE A 332 9.70 -20.30 -22.18
C PHE A 332 8.96 -21.42 -21.42
N ARG A 333 8.84 -22.61 -22.02
CA ARG A 333 8.25 -23.78 -21.35
C ARG A 333 9.00 -24.15 -20.04
N ARG A 334 10.35 -24.04 -20.05
CA ARG A 334 11.15 -24.25 -18.81
C ARG A 334 10.86 -23.17 -17.78
N LEU A 335 10.75 -21.91 -18.18
CA LEU A 335 10.41 -20.81 -17.26
C LEU A 335 9.00 -20.97 -16.67
N GLN A 336 8.01 -21.41 -17.45
CA GLN A 336 6.69 -21.73 -16.94
C GLN A 336 6.71 -22.91 -15.92
N ASN A 337 7.52 -23.94 -16.14
CA ASN A 337 7.67 -25.03 -15.19
C ASN A 337 8.36 -24.56 -13.90
N GLN A 338 9.43 -23.76 -14.02
CA GLN A 338 10.08 -23.15 -12.84
C GLN A 338 9.10 -22.32 -12.01
N LEU A 339 8.23 -21.53 -12.65
CA LEU A 339 7.21 -20.77 -11.95
C LEU A 339 6.25 -21.70 -11.18
N LYS A 340 5.79 -22.80 -11.80
CA LYS A 340 4.93 -23.78 -11.13
C LYS A 340 5.60 -24.38 -9.90
N GLU A 341 6.87 -24.81 -10.03
CA GLU A 341 7.65 -25.39 -8.93
C GLU A 341 7.87 -24.39 -7.76
N MET A 342 7.90 -23.07 -8.01
CA MET A 342 8.04 -22.03 -6.97
C MET A 342 6.76 -21.80 -6.17
N ILE A 343 5.61 -22.11 -6.75
CA ILE A 343 4.30 -21.79 -6.15
C ILE A 343 3.58 -23.02 -5.55
N GLU A 344 4.04 -24.25 -5.87
CA GLU A 344 3.62 -25.50 -5.24
C GLU A 344 4.26 -25.65 -3.85
#